data_60727bf47ffb1773ed4675bf3a0887a2
#
_entry.id   60727bf47ffb1773ed4675bf3a0887a2
#
_cell.length_a   1.000
_cell.length_b   1.000
_cell.length_c   1.000
_cell.angle_alpha   90.00
_cell.angle_beta   90.00
_cell.angle_gamma   90.00
#
_symmetry.space_group_name_H-M   'P 1'
#
loop_
_entity.id
_entity.type
_entity.pdbx_description
1 polymer ?
#
loop_
_entity_poly.entity_id
_entity_poly.type
_entity_poly.pdbx_seq_one_letter_code
_entity_poly.pdbx_strand_id
1 'polypeptide(L)'
;MFLALVRRDLLLIARSPALWLPVMFFVLVAAIFPFAVGPDARLLARIAPGIIWVAALLASLLPVETLLAPDVEDGTIDQLISRGIALELVCAARICAHWLGFAVPLLAALPVAGVLLGLDGDAGTRLGIALLLGTPALASLAVVAAALTAGLKGGGALAGLIVLPLALPVLIFGVGSDVDGAFRLLGAASLVALAIGPFAAAAALKPE
;
A
#
# COMPACT_ATOMS: atom_id res chain seq x y z
N MET A 1 13.59 -19.96 2.14
CA MET A 1 12.91 -19.68 0.85
C MET A 1 12.16 -18.36 0.87
N PHE A 2 11.21 -18.14 1.78
CA PHE A 2 10.45 -16.87 1.87
C PHE A 2 11.34 -15.61 1.90
N LEU A 3 12.31 -15.53 2.79
CA LEU A 3 13.23 -14.38 2.88
C LEU A 3 14.06 -14.16 1.59
N ALA A 4 14.37 -15.23 0.85
CA ALA A 4 15.07 -15.09 -0.43
C ALA A 4 14.19 -14.43 -1.49
N LEU A 5 12.88 -14.75 -1.53
CA LEU A 5 11.90 -14.11 -2.41
C LEU A 5 11.72 -12.64 -2.03
N VAL A 6 11.50 -12.34 -0.75
CA VAL A 6 11.39 -10.96 -0.26
C VAL A 6 12.64 -10.14 -0.62
N ARG A 7 13.84 -10.70 -0.38
CA ARG A 7 15.09 -10.02 -0.72
C ARG A 7 15.22 -9.78 -2.23
N ARG A 8 14.86 -10.77 -3.08
CA ARG A 8 14.85 -10.60 -4.54
C ARG A 8 13.99 -9.40 -4.92
N ASP A 9 12.75 -9.38 -4.43
CA ASP A 9 11.77 -8.36 -4.77
C ASP A 9 12.18 -6.99 -4.25
N LEU A 10 12.70 -6.89 -3.03
CA LEU A 10 13.24 -5.65 -2.48
C LEU A 10 14.43 -5.12 -3.28
N LEU A 11 15.32 -5.98 -3.76
CA LEU A 11 16.45 -5.57 -4.61
C LEU A 11 15.98 -5.06 -5.97
N LEU A 12 14.93 -5.65 -6.55
CA LEU A 12 14.31 -5.17 -7.77
C LEU A 12 13.68 -3.78 -7.56
N ILE A 13 12.91 -3.61 -6.48
CA ILE A 13 12.30 -2.32 -6.11
C ILE A 13 13.39 -1.26 -5.88
N ALA A 14 14.43 -1.59 -5.11
CA ALA A 14 15.50 -0.64 -4.76
C ALA A 14 16.34 -0.16 -5.96
N ARG A 15 16.40 -0.97 -7.02
CA ARG A 15 17.09 -0.61 -8.27
C ARG A 15 16.20 0.10 -9.28
N SER A 16 14.90 0.16 -9.02
CA SER A 16 13.92 0.81 -9.90
C SER A 16 13.72 2.27 -9.49
N PRO A 17 13.63 3.20 -10.45
CA PRO A 17 13.18 4.57 -10.18
C PRO A 17 11.77 4.61 -9.55
N ALA A 18 10.97 3.56 -9.74
CA ALA A 18 9.64 3.42 -9.19
C ALA A 18 9.61 3.38 -7.65
N LEU A 19 10.73 3.15 -6.96
CA LEU A 19 10.82 3.24 -5.49
C LEU A 19 10.43 4.64 -4.97
N TRP A 20 10.87 5.68 -5.67
CA TRP A 20 10.66 7.06 -5.24
C TRP A 20 9.27 7.61 -5.59
N LEU A 21 8.60 7.01 -6.56
CA LEU A 21 7.32 7.51 -7.06
C LEU A 21 6.22 7.58 -5.99
N PRO A 22 5.98 6.54 -5.16
CA PRO A 22 5.01 6.60 -4.08
C PRO A 22 5.30 7.69 -3.04
N VAL A 23 6.57 7.86 -2.68
CA VAL A 23 7.01 8.84 -1.68
C VAL A 23 6.88 10.26 -2.22
N MET A 24 7.37 10.50 -3.44
CA MET A 24 7.25 11.80 -4.10
C MET A 24 5.78 12.21 -4.25
N PHE A 25 4.93 11.27 -4.67
CA PHE A 25 3.49 11.50 -4.77
C PHE A 25 2.89 11.86 -3.41
N PHE A 26 3.22 11.10 -2.36
CA PHE A 26 2.73 11.34 -1.01
C PHE A 26 3.11 12.74 -0.49
N VAL A 27 4.38 13.13 -0.64
CA VAL A 27 4.87 14.45 -0.23
C VAL A 27 4.25 15.56 -1.10
N LEU A 28 4.11 15.32 -2.41
CA LEU A 28 3.49 16.28 -3.33
C LEU A 28 2.02 16.54 -2.94
N VAL A 29 1.26 15.51 -2.63
CA VAL A 29 -0.13 15.66 -2.15
C VAL A 29 -0.14 16.50 -0.87
N ALA A 30 0.70 16.17 0.13
CA ALA A 30 0.80 16.94 1.36
C ALA A 30 1.19 18.41 1.11
N ALA A 31 2.04 18.68 0.13
CA ALA A 31 2.50 20.03 -0.21
C ALA A 31 1.43 20.87 -0.95
N ILE A 32 0.58 20.23 -1.75
CA ILE A 32 -0.45 20.94 -2.55
C ILE A 32 -1.63 21.39 -1.67
N PHE A 33 -2.02 20.58 -0.69
CA PHE A 33 -3.23 20.85 0.10
C PHE A 33 -3.24 22.18 0.87
N PRO A 34 -2.14 22.68 1.48
CA PRO A 34 -2.11 24.01 2.07
C PRO A 34 -2.47 25.14 1.09
N PHE A 35 -2.07 25.02 -0.16
CA PHE A 35 -2.43 25.99 -1.20
C PHE A 35 -3.89 25.85 -1.66
N ALA A 36 -4.40 24.62 -1.71
CA ALA A 36 -5.77 24.35 -2.13
C ALA A 36 -6.81 24.77 -1.08
N VAL A 37 -6.49 24.61 0.21
CA VAL A 37 -7.37 24.93 1.35
C VAL A 37 -7.26 26.39 1.75
N GLY A 38 -6.11 27.03 1.48
CA GLY A 38 -5.81 28.39 1.93
C GLY A 38 -5.28 28.46 3.36
N PRO A 39 -5.21 29.67 3.97
CA PRO A 39 -4.47 29.93 5.21
C PRO A 39 -5.15 29.45 6.50
N ASP A 40 -6.22 28.66 6.43
CA ASP A 40 -6.91 28.13 7.62
C ASP A 40 -6.18 26.90 8.18
N ALA A 41 -5.21 27.15 9.07
CA ALA A 41 -4.42 26.11 9.72
C ALA A 41 -5.28 25.12 10.55
N ARG A 42 -6.41 25.55 11.13
CA ARG A 42 -7.29 24.66 11.91
C ARG A 42 -8.04 23.68 11.00
N LEU A 43 -8.54 24.18 9.88
CA LEU A 43 -9.19 23.33 8.91
C LEU A 43 -8.19 22.32 8.34
N LEU A 44 -6.99 22.77 7.97
CA LEU A 44 -5.94 21.95 7.41
C LEU A 44 -5.55 20.80 8.37
N ALA A 45 -5.28 21.10 9.63
CA ALA A 45 -4.95 20.08 10.64
C ALA A 45 -6.11 19.08 10.84
N ARG A 46 -7.36 19.53 10.80
CA ARG A 46 -8.54 18.67 10.95
C ARG A 46 -8.71 17.68 9.80
N ILE A 47 -8.42 18.08 8.56
CA ILE A 47 -8.57 17.21 7.38
C ILE A 47 -7.28 16.42 7.05
N ALA A 48 -6.16 16.76 7.68
CA ALA A 48 -4.85 16.15 7.44
C ALA A 48 -4.85 14.61 7.53
N PRO A 49 -5.50 13.95 8.52
CA PRO A 49 -5.55 12.49 8.56
C PRO A 49 -6.18 11.90 7.31
N GLY A 50 -7.27 12.49 6.81
CA GLY A 50 -7.93 12.06 5.57
C GLY A 50 -7.02 12.22 4.36
N ILE A 51 -6.34 13.37 4.23
CA ILE A 51 -5.40 13.64 3.13
C ILE A 51 -4.27 12.60 3.12
N ILE A 52 -3.67 12.37 4.28
CA ILE A 52 -2.55 11.42 4.44
C ILE A 52 -2.97 10.00 4.12
N TRP A 53 -4.14 9.56 4.56
CA TRP A 53 -4.63 8.22 4.27
C TRP A 53 -4.99 8.02 2.79
N VAL A 54 -5.63 8.99 2.15
CA VAL A 54 -5.91 8.94 0.71
C VAL A 54 -4.61 8.96 -0.08
N ALA A 55 -3.64 9.80 0.30
CA ALA A 55 -2.33 9.82 -0.34
C ALA A 55 -1.59 8.48 -0.17
N ALA A 56 -1.64 7.85 1.02
CA ALA A 56 -1.04 6.54 1.26
C ALA A 56 -1.70 5.43 0.44
N LEU A 57 -3.04 5.43 0.33
CA LEU A 57 -3.76 4.49 -0.53
C LEU A 57 -3.35 4.63 -1.99
N LEU A 58 -3.38 5.85 -2.53
CA LEU A 58 -3.00 6.08 -3.92
C LEU A 58 -1.52 5.76 -4.17
N ALA A 59 -0.64 6.11 -3.23
CA ALA A 59 0.78 5.77 -3.29
C ALA A 59 1.02 4.25 -3.34
N SER A 60 0.22 3.45 -2.61
CA SER A 60 0.31 1.99 -2.64
C SER A 60 -0.09 1.38 -3.99
N LEU A 61 -0.91 2.09 -4.77
CA LEU A 61 -1.40 1.64 -6.08
C LEU A 61 -0.49 2.05 -7.25
N LEU A 62 0.37 3.05 -7.07
CA LEU A 62 1.22 3.55 -8.16
C LEU A 62 2.07 2.45 -8.84
N PRO A 63 2.71 1.50 -8.11
CA PRO A 63 3.49 0.44 -8.74
C PRO A 63 2.67 -0.81 -9.10
N VAL A 64 1.33 -0.79 -9.03
CA VAL A 64 0.49 -2.00 -9.14
C VAL A 64 0.73 -2.80 -10.42
N GLU A 65 0.91 -2.12 -11.56
CA GLU A 65 1.18 -2.78 -12.85
C GLU A 65 2.56 -3.47 -12.89
N THR A 66 3.50 -3.01 -12.08
CA THR A 66 4.85 -3.58 -12.02
C THR A 66 5.03 -4.65 -10.95
N LEU A 67 3.98 -4.88 -10.12
CA LEU A 67 4.09 -5.83 -9.02
C LEU A 67 4.15 -7.29 -9.49
N LEU A 68 3.34 -7.67 -10.46
CA LEU A 68 3.21 -9.07 -10.89
C LEU A 68 3.23 -9.24 -12.41
N ALA A 69 2.78 -8.25 -13.18
CA ALA A 69 2.71 -8.37 -14.63
C ALA A 69 4.04 -8.78 -15.28
N PRO A 70 5.21 -8.21 -14.92
CA PRO A 70 6.49 -8.65 -15.49
C PRO A 70 6.81 -10.12 -15.20
N ASP A 71 6.56 -10.59 -13.97
CA ASP A 71 6.82 -11.98 -13.58
C ASP A 71 5.87 -12.98 -14.28
N VAL A 72 4.67 -12.52 -14.68
CA VAL A 72 3.73 -13.31 -15.49
C VAL A 72 4.18 -13.33 -16.96
N GLU A 73 4.53 -12.18 -17.50
CA GLU A 73 4.91 -12.04 -18.92
C GLU A 73 6.21 -12.77 -19.26
N ASP A 74 7.20 -12.78 -18.36
CA ASP A 74 8.49 -13.46 -18.56
C ASP A 74 8.48 -14.94 -18.14
N GLY A 75 7.34 -15.45 -17.65
CA GLY A 75 7.18 -16.84 -17.22
C GLY A 75 7.87 -17.18 -15.89
N THR A 76 8.28 -16.18 -15.10
CA THR A 76 8.88 -16.41 -13.77
C THR A 76 7.92 -17.14 -12.85
N ILE A 77 6.63 -16.81 -12.89
CA ILE A 77 5.59 -17.49 -12.08
C ILE A 77 5.53 -18.99 -12.42
N ASP A 78 5.51 -19.33 -13.69
CA ASP A 78 5.46 -20.73 -14.16
C ASP A 78 6.71 -21.52 -13.75
N GLN A 79 7.88 -20.89 -13.81
CA GLN A 79 9.12 -21.48 -13.34
C GLN A 79 9.12 -21.74 -11.82
N LEU A 80 8.53 -20.86 -11.03
CA LEU A 80 8.41 -21.05 -9.59
C LEU A 80 7.45 -22.20 -9.27
N ILE A 81 6.32 -22.27 -9.96
CA ILE A 81 5.34 -23.37 -9.84
C ILE A 81 6.00 -24.70 -10.23
N SER A 82 6.71 -24.78 -11.35
CA SER A 82 7.38 -26.00 -11.81
C SER A 82 8.46 -26.51 -10.85
N ARG A 83 9.03 -25.64 -10.04
CA ARG A 83 9.97 -25.96 -8.95
C ARG A 83 9.28 -26.38 -7.65
N GLY A 84 7.94 -26.50 -7.64
CA GLY A 84 7.16 -26.88 -6.46
C GLY A 84 7.04 -25.80 -5.40
N ILE A 85 7.25 -24.53 -5.76
CA ILE A 85 7.10 -23.40 -4.83
C ILE A 85 5.63 -23.04 -4.78
N ALA A 86 5.04 -23.05 -3.57
CA ALA A 86 3.65 -22.67 -3.37
C ALA A 86 3.43 -21.20 -3.77
N LEU A 87 2.44 -20.96 -4.62
CA LEU A 87 2.16 -19.64 -5.18
C LEU A 87 1.71 -18.65 -4.08
N GLU A 88 1.04 -19.16 -3.06
CA GLU A 88 0.65 -18.40 -1.86
C GLU A 88 1.88 -17.83 -1.13
N LEU A 89 2.98 -18.59 -1.09
CA LEU A 89 4.24 -18.14 -0.50
C LEU A 89 4.90 -17.04 -1.35
N VAL A 90 4.81 -17.14 -2.67
CA VAL A 90 5.30 -16.11 -3.61
C VAL A 90 4.50 -14.81 -3.41
N CYS A 91 3.17 -14.91 -3.37
CA CYS A 91 2.30 -13.76 -3.15
C CYS A 91 2.51 -13.12 -1.77
N ALA A 92 2.67 -13.92 -0.71
CA ALA A 92 2.99 -13.41 0.63
C ALA A 92 4.35 -12.67 0.65
N ALA A 93 5.36 -13.19 -0.04
CA ALA A 93 6.65 -12.53 -0.16
C ALA A 93 6.53 -11.20 -0.94
N ARG A 94 5.72 -11.17 -1.99
CA ARG A 94 5.42 -9.96 -2.77
C ARG A 94 4.71 -8.90 -1.92
N ILE A 95 3.70 -9.27 -1.12
CA ILE A 95 3.01 -8.38 -0.18
C ILE A 95 4.01 -7.77 0.79
N CYS A 96 4.86 -8.58 1.39
CA CYS A 96 5.89 -8.13 2.33
C CYS A 96 6.89 -7.15 1.67
N ALA A 97 7.40 -7.50 0.49
CA ALA A 97 8.34 -6.66 -0.25
C ALA A 97 7.69 -5.33 -0.69
N HIS A 98 6.45 -5.38 -1.19
CA HIS A 98 5.71 -4.19 -1.57
C HIS A 98 5.45 -3.29 -0.36
N TRP A 99 4.99 -3.86 0.77
CA TRP A 99 4.79 -3.10 2.00
C TRP A 99 6.07 -2.39 2.45
N LEU A 100 7.19 -3.10 2.51
CA LEU A 100 8.48 -2.50 2.88
C LEU A 100 8.91 -1.41 1.89
N GLY A 101 8.66 -1.63 0.59
CA GLY A 101 9.08 -0.73 -0.49
C GLY A 101 8.32 0.60 -0.50
N PHE A 102 7.04 0.63 -0.13
CA PHE A 102 6.28 1.89 -0.12
C PHE A 102 6.01 2.44 1.28
N ALA A 103 5.67 1.59 2.27
CA ALA A 103 5.25 2.05 3.57
C ALA A 103 6.41 2.58 4.41
N VAL A 104 7.58 1.96 4.37
CA VAL A 104 8.74 2.43 5.15
C VAL A 104 9.19 3.83 4.68
N PRO A 105 9.40 4.08 3.39
CA PRO A 105 9.73 5.43 2.93
C PRO A 105 8.60 6.45 3.17
N LEU A 106 7.33 6.02 3.07
CA LEU A 106 6.18 6.89 3.35
C LEU A 106 6.13 7.29 4.84
N LEU A 107 6.34 6.34 5.75
CA LEU A 107 6.43 6.62 7.18
C LEU A 107 7.61 7.53 7.51
N ALA A 108 8.74 7.38 6.82
CA ALA A 108 9.88 8.30 6.95
C ALA A 108 9.56 9.72 6.44
N ALA A 109 8.68 9.85 5.44
CA ALA A 109 8.22 11.14 4.91
C ALA A 109 7.06 11.76 5.73
N LEU A 110 6.41 10.99 6.62
CA LEU A 110 5.26 11.45 7.41
C LEU A 110 5.56 12.70 8.26
N PRO A 111 6.72 12.86 8.92
CA PRO A 111 7.01 14.11 9.65
C PRO A 111 6.98 15.34 8.75
N VAL A 112 7.47 15.24 7.52
CA VAL A 112 7.44 16.34 6.54
C VAL A 112 6.01 16.65 6.15
N ALA A 113 5.21 15.64 5.83
CA ALA A 113 3.79 15.81 5.52
C ALA A 113 3.00 16.37 6.71
N GLY A 114 3.31 15.94 7.93
CA GLY A 114 2.70 16.46 9.17
C GLY A 114 2.96 17.93 9.38
N VAL A 115 4.19 18.39 9.18
CA VAL A 115 4.54 19.83 9.29
C VAL A 115 3.81 20.64 8.21
N LEU A 116 3.78 20.15 6.95
CA LEU A 116 3.08 20.83 5.85
C LEU A 116 1.58 20.95 6.09
N LEU A 117 0.96 19.98 6.75
CA LEU A 117 -0.47 19.92 7.02
C LEU A 117 -0.84 20.47 8.42
N GLY A 118 0.13 21.00 9.18
CA GLY A 118 -0.11 21.61 10.49
C GLY A 118 -0.51 20.64 11.59
N LEU A 119 -0.08 19.37 11.50
CA LEU A 119 -0.30 18.38 12.57
C LEU A 119 0.61 18.66 13.76
N ASP A 120 0.05 18.53 14.96
CA ASP A 120 0.84 18.49 16.20
C ASP A 120 1.56 17.13 16.36
N GLY A 121 2.51 17.07 17.31
CA GLY A 121 3.33 15.88 17.52
C GLY A 121 2.52 14.65 17.95
N ASP A 122 1.46 14.85 18.74
CA ASP A 122 0.61 13.76 19.25
C ASP A 122 -0.29 13.20 18.14
N ALA A 123 -0.90 14.06 17.33
CA ALA A 123 -1.67 13.65 16.16
C ALA A 123 -0.79 12.98 15.12
N GLY A 124 0.41 13.49 14.85
CA GLY A 124 1.39 12.90 13.96
C GLY A 124 1.83 11.50 14.40
N THR A 125 2.08 11.32 15.69
CA THR A 125 2.47 10.01 16.26
C THR A 125 1.32 9.01 16.16
N ARG A 126 0.11 9.38 16.52
CA ARG A 126 -1.09 8.53 16.37
C ARG A 126 -1.31 8.12 14.93
N LEU A 127 -1.19 9.06 14.02
CA LEU A 127 -1.34 8.79 12.59
C LEU A 127 -0.24 7.86 12.06
N GLY A 128 1.00 8.02 12.54
CA GLY A 128 2.10 7.12 12.23
C GLY A 128 1.84 5.68 12.67
N ILE A 129 1.32 5.48 13.88
CA ILE A 129 0.91 4.17 14.38
C ILE A 129 -0.25 3.61 13.55
N ALA A 130 -1.24 4.43 13.22
CA ALA A 130 -2.35 4.02 12.37
C ALA A 130 -1.87 3.58 10.99
N LEU A 131 -0.98 4.35 10.34
CA LEU A 131 -0.39 3.98 9.06
C LEU A 131 0.42 2.67 9.16
N LEU A 132 1.21 2.50 10.20
CA LEU A 132 1.98 1.26 10.41
C LEU A 132 1.05 0.04 10.52
N LEU A 133 -0.09 0.18 11.19
CA LEU A 133 -1.08 -0.89 11.35
C LEU A 133 -1.90 -1.15 10.08
N GLY A 134 -2.24 -0.13 9.30
CA GLY A 134 -3.16 -0.27 8.18
C GLY A 134 -2.48 -0.41 6.81
N THR A 135 -1.26 0.09 6.63
CA THR A 135 -0.56 -0.03 5.35
C THR A 135 -0.27 -1.48 4.92
N PRO A 136 -0.09 -2.48 5.82
CA PRO A 136 -0.01 -3.88 5.39
C PRO A 136 -1.26 -4.36 4.66
N ALA A 137 -2.45 -3.91 5.07
CA ALA A 137 -3.69 -4.20 4.34
C ALA A 137 -3.69 -3.58 2.94
N LEU A 138 -3.25 -2.31 2.82
CA LEU A 138 -3.14 -1.65 1.52
C LEU A 138 -2.19 -2.40 0.59
N ALA A 139 -1.03 -2.86 1.11
CA ALA A 139 -0.09 -3.69 0.35
C ALA A 139 -0.72 -5.00 -0.12
N SER A 140 -1.46 -5.67 0.76
CA SER A 140 -2.15 -6.91 0.45
C SER A 140 -3.19 -6.71 -0.65
N LEU A 141 -4.04 -5.69 -0.53
CA LEU A 141 -5.06 -5.34 -1.53
C LEU A 141 -4.45 -4.97 -2.88
N ALA A 142 -3.34 -4.20 -2.88
CA ALA A 142 -2.62 -3.84 -4.10
C ALA A 142 -2.08 -5.07 -4.84
N VAL A 143 -1.50 -6.04 -4.12
CA VAL A 143 -0.99 -7.29 -4.72
C VAL A 143 -2.13 -8.17 -5.23
N VAL A 144 -3.25 -8.26 -4.51
CA VAL A 144 -4.44 -8.98 -4.99
C VAL A 144 -4.96 -8.35 -6.28
N ALA A 145 -5.09 -7.03 -6.31
CA ALA A 145 -5.54 -6.33 -7.51
C ALA A 145 -4.54 -6.48 -8.67
N ALA A 146 -3.23 -6.43 -8.40
CA ALA A 146 -2.20 -6.70 -9.40
C ALA A 146 -2.33 -8.12 -9.99
N ALA A 147 -2.64 -9.13 -9.14
CA ALA A 147 -2.85 -10.49 -9.58
C ALA A 147 -4.09 -10.64 -10.48
N LEU A 148 -5.20 -9.99 -10.09
CA LEU A 148 -6.46 -10.00 -10.86
C LEU A 148 -6.35 -9.27 -12.20
N THR A 149 -5.43 -8.32 -12.31
CA THR A 149 -5.25 -7.50 -13.51
C THR A 149 -3.98 -7.85 -14.30
N ALA A 150 -3.21 -8.84 -13.84
CA ALA A 150 -2.03 -9.32 -14.53
C ALA A 150 -2.41 -9.83 -15.93
N GLY A 151 -1.67 -9.37 -16.94
CA GLY A 151 -1.95 -9.72 -18.35
C GLY A 151 -3.03 -8.85 -19.03
N LEU A 152 -3.71 -7.95 -18.30
CA LEU A 152 -4.67 -7.02 -18.89
C LEU A 152 -3.97 -5.72 -19.30
N LYS A 153 -4.19 -5.26 -20.54
CA LYS A 153 -3.73 -3.94 -20.97
C LYS A 153 -4.46 -2.85 -20.17
N GLY A 154 -3.71 -1.96 -19.50
CA GLY A 154 -4.30 -0.92 -18.66
C GLY A 154 -4.83 -1.44 -17.32
N GLY A 155 -4.31 -2.57 -16.85
CA GLY A 155 -4.71 -3.22 -15.60
C GLY A 155 -4.63 -2.32 -14.36
N GLY A 156 -3.74 -1.32 -14.35
CA GLY A 156 -3.60 -0.39 -13.22
C GLY A 156 -4.85 0.41 -12.89
N ALA A 157 -5.59 0.87 -13.89
CA ALA A 157 -6.85 1.57 -13.68
C ALA A 157 -7.93 0.64 -13.09
N LEU A 158 -8.01 -0.60 -13.59
CA LEU A 158 -8.92 -1.63 -13.06
C LEU A 158 -8.54 -2.03 -11.63
N ALA A 159 -7.25 -2.17 -11.35
CA ALA A 159 -6.76 -2.44 -10.00
C ALA A 159 -7.21 -1.37 -9.01
N GLY A 160 -7.11 -0.08 -9.38
CA GLY A 160 -7.62 1.03 -8.57
C GLY A 160 -9.12 0.89 -8.26
N LEU A 161 -9.94 0.57 -9.26
CA LEU A 161 -11.38 0.37 -9.08
C LEU A 161 -11.71 -0.79 -8.13
N ILE A 162 -10.91 -1.85 -8.14
CA ILE A 162 -11.08 -3.01 -7.24
C ILE A 162 -10.66 -2.65 -5.82
N VAL A 163 -9.52 -1.97 -5.66
CA VAL A 163 -8.94 -1.69 -4.33
C VAL A 163 -9.74 -0.61 -3.59
N LEU A 164 -10.24 0.42 -4.28
CA LEU A 164 -10.93 1.55 -3.62
C LEU A 164 -12.05 1.10 -2.67
N PRO A 165 -13.04 0.29 -3.08
CA PRO A 165 -14.09 -0.15 -2.17
C PRO A 165 -13.58 -1.08 -1.06
N LEU A 166 -12.59 -1.93 -1.36
CA LEU A 166 -12.04 -2.87 -0.38
C LEU A 166 -11.16 -2.17 0.67
N ALA A 167 -10.57 -1.03 0.34
CA ALA A 167 -9.78 -0.24 1.27
C ALA A 167 -10.62 0.65 2.20
N LEU A 168 -11.94 0.81 1.95
CA LEU A 168 -12.80 1.67 2.77
C LEU A 168 -12.74 1.38 4.27
N PRO A 169 -12.81 0.13 4.75
CA PRO A 169 -12.69 -0.14 6.19
C PRO A 169 -11.34 0.34 6.77
N VAL A 170 -10.24 0.13 6.03
CA VAL A 170 -8.90 0.57 6.44
C VAL A 170 -8.84 2.09 6.50
N LEU A 171 -9.40 2.79 5.52
CA LEU A 171 -9.45 4.25 5.49
C LEU A 171 -10.32 4.82 6.62
N ILE A 172 -11.52 4.27 6.84
CA ILE A 172 -12.45 4.74 7.88
C ILE A 172 -11.81 4.63 9.26
N PHE A 173 -11.24 3.47 9.59
CA PHE A 173 -10.62 3.26 10.90
C PHE A 173 -9.26 3.96 11.02
N GLY A 174 -8.55 4.12 9.91
CA GLY A 174 -7.28 4.83 9.88
C GLY A 174 -7.44 6.34 10.08
N VAL A 175 -8.38 6.96 9.39
CA VAL A 175 -8.73 8.38 9.56
C VAL A 175 -9.31 8.64 10.94
N GLY A 176 -10.19 7.76 11.42
CA GLY A 176 -10.81 7.85 12.74
C GLY A 176 -9.93 7.31 13.88
N SER A 177 -8.61 7.35 13.76
CA SER A 177 -7.68 6.79 14.75
C SER A 177 -7.69 7.51 16.11
N ASP A 178 -8.40 8.63 16.24
CA ASP A 178 -8.69 9.35 17.47
C ASP A 178 -9.89 8.79 18.25
N VAL A 179 -10.69 7.92 17.62
CA VAL A 179 -11.87 7.30 18.23
C VAL A 179 -11.47 6.01 18.96
N ASP A 180 -12.07 5.78 20.14
CA ASP A 180 -11.84 4.58 20.92
C ASP A 180 -12.16 3.31 20.14
N GLY A 181 -11.22 2.36 20.12
CA GLY A 181 -11.37 1.11 19.41
C GLY A 181 -10.96 1.13 17.93
N ALA A 182 -10.76 2.30 17.31
CA ALA A 182 -10.38 2.41 15.90
C ALA A 182 -9.09 1.63 15.57
N PHE A 183 -8.07 1.69 16.41
CA PHE A 183 -6.83 0.90 16.23
C PHE A 183 -7.07 -0.60 16.23
N ARG A 184 -8.00 -1.09 17.07
CA ARG A 184 -8.35 -2.53 17.10
C ARG A 184 -9.04 -2.95 15.82
N LEU A 185 -9.97 -2.15 15.31
CA LEU A 185 -10.69 -2.40 14.08
C LEU A 185 -9.77 -2.29 12.87
N LEU A 186 -8.87 -1.30 12.85
CA LEU A 186 -7.85 -1.14 11.82
C LEU A 186 -6.89 -2.35 11.80
N GLY A 187 -6.40 -2.76 12.97
CA GLY A 187 -5.56 -3.95 13.10
C GLY A 187 -6.27 -5.23 12.67
N ALA A 188 -7.55 -5.39 13.04
CA ALA A 188 -8.36 -6.53 12.61
C ALA A 188 -8.56 -6.54 11.08
N ALA A 189 -8.91 -5.40 10.47
CA ALA A 189 -9.03 -5.28 9.02
C ALA A 189 -7.70 -5.61 8.30
N SER A 190 -6.58 -5.14 8.86
CA SER A 190 -5.25 -5.42 8.31
C SER A 190 -4.89 -6.91 8.42
N LEU A 191 -5.15 -7.54 9.55
CA LEU A 191 -4.91 -8.97 9.74
C LEU A 191 -5.76 -9.82 8.79
N VAL A 192 -7.03 -9.48 8.60
CA VAL A 192 -7.93 -10.17 7.65
C VAL A 192 -7.39 -10.04 6.23
N ALA A 193 -7.00 -8.82 5.81
CA ALA A 193 -6.44 -8.59 4.48
C ALA A 193 -5.13 -9.39 4.27
N LEU A 194 -4.24 -9.42 5.25
CA LEU A 194 -3.00 -10.19 5.20
C LEU A 194 -3.22 -11.71 5.21
N ALA A 195 -4.24 -12.19 5.95
CA ALA A 195 -4.56 -13.62 6.01
C ALA A 195 -5.15 -14.12 4.68
N ILE A 196 -6.01 -13.33 4.04
CA ILE A 196 -6.73 -13.73 2.82
C ILE A 196 -5.91 -13.39 1.56
N GLY A 197 -5.17 -12.28 1.57
CA GLY A 197 -4.51 -11.72 0.39
C GLY A 197 -3.60 -12.68 -0.36
N PRO A 198 -2.68 -13.43 0.29
CA PRO A 198 -1.81 -14.36 -0.41
C PRO A 198 -2.58 -15.45 -1.16
N PHE A 199 -3.66 -15.95 -0.56
CA PHE A 199 -4.51 -16.99 -1.18
C PHE A 199 -5.34 -16.42 -2.33
N ALA A 200 -5.92 -15.23 -2.15
CA ALA A 200 -6.69 -14.56 -3.20
C ALA A 200 -5.81 -14.22 -4.41
N ALA A 201 -4.61 -13.67 -4.18
CA ALA A 201 -3.66 -13.37 -5.25
C ALA A 201 -3.17 -14.66 -5.95
N ALA A 202 -2.87 -15.71 -5.18
CA ALA A 202 -2.47 -16.99 -5.75
C ALA A 202 -3.58 -17.63 -6.60
N ALA A 203 -4.84 -17.55 -6.14
CA ALA A 203 -5.98 -18.06 -6.91
C ALA A 203 -6.18 -17.31 -8.23
N ALA A 204 -5.93 -16.00 -8.26
CA ALA A 204 -6.02 -15.18 -9.47
C ALA A 204 -4.91 -15.46 -10.50
N LEU A 205 -3.75 -15.96 -10.03
CA LEU A 205 -2.59 -16.26 -10.90
C LEU A 205 -2.52 -17.72 -11.35
N LYS A 206 -3.41 -18.61 -10.83
CA LYS A 206 -3.42 -20.02 -11.27
C LYS A 206 -3.85 -20.11 -12.73
N PRO A 207 -3.05 -20.76 -13.61
CA PRO A 207 -3.50 -21.06 -14.95
C PRO A 207 -4.75 -21.96 -14.88
N GLU A 208 -5.73 -21.70 -15.75
CA GLU A 208 -6.90 -22.57 -15.96
C GLU A 208 -6.51 -23.94 -16.53
#